data_f1c28f361632430af14aa1231033d6bc
#
_entry.id   f1c28f361632430af14aa1231033d6bc
#
_cell.length_a   1.000
_cell.length_b   1.000
_cell.length_c   1.000
_cell.angle_alpha   90.00
_cell.angle_beta   90.00
_cell.angle_gamma   90.00
#
_symmetry.space_group_name_H-M   'P 1'
#
loop_
_entity.id
_entity.type
_entity.pdbx_description
1 polymer ?
#
loop_
_entity_poly.entity_id
_entity_poly.type
_entity_poly.pdbx_seq_one_letter_code
_entity_poly.pdbx_strand_id
1 'polypeptide(L)'
;MPDPCLTTKKKELEMNRKLQQFQREHEKSLESTVVYPLWLVWCLECRLNNYSPAVSTSRYRKKQGAYGKLKVHTESKFQQFCHLDEVVSAFAFLYLKPLESNLDTDYIRNTFDSEDLAFCDEILVKVSRSFAAVIRQLPSTMLVDVMIFYLVLRALDTVEDDTTAFDSHDVKIRELQSFRKNALGNPNWSMDGVGEADEKRLLQQFPKCHRVYAKLSQKSRDIIDDITQRMADGMAEFVGKDLGQGTKDIPEYNRYCHFVAGLVGEGLSRLFAQSGLERESFGKEVRLSDRMGMFLQKTNIIRDYLEDYVDGRAFWPQSVWKKYSKTGDLGYFAYQADSYARLKSLQCLNELVTDALELGPDCLTYMSKLQCSEIFRFCAIPQVMAIATLDKCYANPKVFTGVVKIRKGTSCKLILRTNNLDEVHETFYTVSSFGFRLHRKDALELLF
;
A
#
# COMPACT_ATOMS: atom_id res chain seq x y z
N MET A 1 -24.99 7.02 24.46
CA MET A 1 -24.34 7.61 23.28
C MET A 1 -24.82 6.83 22.08
N PRO A 2 -25.11 7.44 20.94
CA PRO A 2 -25.49 6.68 19.76
C PRO A 2 -24.30 5.83 19.31
N ASP A 3 -24.58 4.57 18.94
CA ASP A 3 -23.61 3.60 18.46
C ASP A 3 -22.89 4.15 17.21
N PRO A 4 -21.55 4.34 17.23
CA PRO A 4 -20.80 4.87 16.08
C PRO A 4 -21.02 4.04 14.81
N CYS A 5 -21.24 2.72 14.94
CA CYS A 5 -21.50 1.81 13.85
C CYS A 5 -22.85 2.06 13.15
N LEU A 6 -23.87 2.55 13.90
CA LEU A 6 -25.20 2.88 13.37
C LEU A 6 -25.21 4.15 12.51
N THR A 7 -24.39 5.14 12.86
CA THR A 7 -24.25 6.38 12.08
C THR A 7 -23.56 6.10 10.75
N THR A 8 -22.65 5.16 10.70
CA THR A 8 -21.90 4.78 9.49
C THR A 8 -22.74 3.98 8.53
N LYS A 9 -23.49 2.98 9.00
CA LYS A 9 -24.45 2.25 8.14
C LYS A 9 -25.44 3.19 7.47
N LYS A 10 -25.83 4.26 8.17
CA LYS A 10 -26.74 5.28 7.61
C LYS A 10 -26.07 6.12 6.52
N LYS A 11 -24.80 6.52 6.71
CA LYS A 11 -23.98 7.23 5.70
C LYS A 11 -23.71 6.35 4.48
N GLU A 12 -23.40 5.09 4.68
CA GLU A 12 -23.17 4.09 3.63
C GLU A 12 -24.43 3.84 2.79
N LEU A 13 -25.59 3.69 3.43
CA LEU A 13 -26.88 3.53 2.74
C LEU A 13 -27.22 4.80 1.91
N GLU A 14 -26.94 5.97 2.44
CA GLU A 14 -27.12 7.25 1.74
C GLU A 14 -26.16 7.38 0.56
N MET A 15 -24.91 7.01 0.72
CA MET A 15 -23.90 7.00 -0.35
C MET A 15 -24.28 6.05 -1.48
N ASN A 16 -24.71 4.83 -1.15
CA ASN A 16 -25.17 3.85 -2.14
C ASN A 16 -26.43 4.32 -2.89
N ARG A 17 -27.37 4.99 -2.19
CA ARG A 17 -28.54 5.61 -2.84
C ARG A 17 -28.14 6.73 -3.79
N LYS A 18 -27.21 7.61 -3.39
CA LYS A 18 -26.69 8.69 -4.23
C LYS A 18 -25.94 8.14 -5.44
N LEU A 19 -25.17 7.08 -5.27
CA LEU A 19 -24.47 6.41 -6.37
C LEU A 19 -25.44 5.79 -7.37
N GLN A 20 -26.47 5.07 -6.90
CA GLN A 20 -27.50 4.49 -7.76
C GLN A 20 -28.34 5.56 -8.47
N GLN A 21 -28.63 6.66 -7.80
CA GLN A 21 -29.32 7.79 -8.40
C GLN A 21 -28.48 8.44 -9.49
N PHE A 22 -27.20 8.70 -9.21
CA PHE A 22 -26.22 9.23 -10.16
C PHE A 22 -26.07 8.31 -11.39
N GLN A 23 -25.99 6.98 -11.19
CA GLN A 23 -25.93 6.01 -12.29
C GLN A 23 -27.20 6.05 -13.15
N ARG A 24 -28.40 6.08 -12.54
CA ARG A 24 -29.68 6.16 -13.29
C ARG A 24 -29.87 7.48 -14.05
N GLU A 25 -29.42 8.58 -13.47
CA GLU A 25 -29.52 9.92 -14.11
C GLU A 25 -28.58 10.03 -15.31
N HIS A 26 -27.45 9.31 -15.30
CA HIS A 26 -26.40 9.38 -16.34
C HIS A 26 -26.48 8.24 -17.36
N GLU A 27 -27.11 7.09 -17.06
CA GLU A 27 -27.42 6.09 -18.08
C GLU A 27 -28.34 6.64 -19.19
N LYS A 28 -29.29 7.49 -18.82
CA LYS A 28 -30.16 8.18 -19.80
C LYS A 28 -29.44 9.27 -20.59
N SER A 29 -28.33 9.79 -20.09
CA SER A 29 -27.52 10.86 -20.73
C SER A 29 -26.44 10.34 -21.66
N LEU A 30 -26.04 9.07 -21.54
CA LEU A 30 -24.99 8.44 -22.35
C LEU A 30 -25.45 8.08 -23.78
N GLU A 31 -26.75 8.14 -24.07
CA GLU A 31 -27.29 7.99 -25.43
C GLU A 31 -27.15 9.28 -26.28
N SER A 32 -26.79 10.40 -25.69
CA SER A 32 -26.48 11.65 -26.42
C SER A 32 -24.98 11.94 -26.33
N THR A 33 -24.33 12.03 -27.47
CA THR A 33 -22.91 12.37 -27.67
C THR A 33 -22.51 13.64 -26.91
N VAL A 34 -22.07 13.53 -25.67
CA VAL A 34 -21.60 14.66 -24.87
C VAL A 34 -20.10 14.80 -25.05
N VAL A 35 -19.70 15.81 -25.80
CA VAL A 35 -18.32 16.28 -25.88
C VAL A 35 -18.00 17.00 -24.58
N TYR A 36 -17.31 16.35 -23.67
CA TYR A 36 -16.83 16.99 -22.44
C TYR A 36 -15.72 18.02 -22.79
N PRO A 37 -15.76 19.25 -22.26
CA PRO A 37 -14.73 20.24 -22.53
C PRO A 37 -13.37 19.78 -21.98
N LEU A 38 -12.31 19.89 -22.77
CA LEU A 38 -10.93 19.51 -22.42
C LEU A 38 -10.41 20.16 -21.11
N TRP A 39 -10.94 21.36 -20.74
CA TRP A 39 -10.58 22.02 -19.49
C TRP A 39 -11.06 21.27 -18.23
N LEU A 40 -12.16 20.51 -18.32
CA LEU A 40 -12.66 19.66 -17.23
C LEU A 40 -11.70 18.49 -16.93
N VAL A 41 -11.08 17.94 -17.96
CA VAL A 41 -10.02 16.91 -17.82
C VAL A 41 -8.80 17.50 -17.12
N TRP A 42 -8.41 18.72 -17.44
CA TRP A 42 -7.32 19.44 -16.79
C TRP A 42 -7.61 19.75 -15.31
N CYS A 43 -8.83 20.18 -14.96
CA CYS A 43 -9.26 20.37 -13.57
C CYS A 43 -9.29 19.06 -12.76
N LEU A 44 -9.70 17.93 -13.40
CA LEU A 44 -9.62 16.60 -12.81
C LEU A 44 -8.16 16.18 -12.53
N GLU A 45 -7.26 16.42 -13.47
CA GLU A 45 -5.83 16.14 -13.27
C GLU A 45 -5.25 16.96 -12.11
N CYS A 46 -5.59 18.25 -11.99
CA CYS A 46 -5.11 19.10 -10.89
C CYS A 46 -5.62 18.63 -9.53
N ARG A 47 -6.88 18.18 -9.42
CA ARG A 47 -7.43 17.67 -8.16
C ARG A 47 -7.03 16.24 -7.85
N LEU A 48 -6.94 15.36 -8.86
CA LEU A 48 -6.47 13.99 -8.69
C LEU A 48 -4.94 13.92 -8.47
N ASN A 49 -4.18 14.94 -8.88
CA ASN A 49 -2.75 15.03 -8.57
C ASN A 49 -2.47 15.20 -7.07
N ASN A 50 -3.42 15.74 -6.29
CA ASN A 50 -3.35 15.74 -4.83
C ASN A 50 -3.58 14.33 -4.24
N TYR A 51 -4.16 13.39 -4.99
CA TYR A 51 -4.35 11.98 -4.65
C TYR A 51 -3.43 11.04 -5.46
N SER A 52 -2.59 11.58 -6.35
CA SER A 52 -1.60 10.79 -7.07
C SER A 52 -0.41 10.54 -6.18
N PRO A 53 0.12 9.31 -6.14
CA PRO A 53 1.47 9.12 -5.65
C PRO A 53 2.39 9.94 -6.55
N ALA A 54 2.89 11.06 -6.03
CA ALA A 54 4.09 11.63 -6.60
C ALA A 54 5.15 10.55 -6.45
N VAL A 55 5.65 10.02 -7.55
CA VAL A 55 6.86 9.20 -7.50
C VAL A 55 7.90 10.13 -6.91
N SER A 56 8.43 9.80 -5.75
CA SER A 56 9.59 10.51 -5.22
C SER A 56 10.68 10.35 -6.29
N THR A 57 10.89 11.41 -7.07
CA THR A 57 11.95 11.43 -8.08
C THR A 57 13.33 11.46 -7.41
N SER A 58 13.39 11.54 -6.10
CA SER A 58 14.62 11.59 -5.31
C SER A 58 15.32 10.22 -5.23
N ARG A 59 14.58 9.10 -5.21
CA ARG A 59 15.18 7.75 -5.29
C ARG A 59 16.01 7.56 -6.57
N TYR A 60 15.66 8.24 -7.66
CA TYR A 60 16.32 8.08 -8.97
C TYR A 60 17.59 8.93 -9.15
N ARG A 61 17.91 9.84 -8.24
CA ARG A 61 19.09 10.71 -8.39
C ARG A 61 20.42 10.07 -8.03
N LYS A 62 20.46 8.99 -7.25
CA LYS A 62 21.72 8.47 -6.68
C LYS A 62 22.40 7.36 -7.47
N LYS A 63 21.71 6.68 -8.41
CA LYS A 63 22.37 5.69 -9.29
C LYS A 63 21.98 5.96 -10.74
N GLN A 64 22.76 6.75 -11.44
CA GLN A 64 22.85 6.66 -12.90
C GLN A 64 23.55 5.34 -13.24
N GLY A 65 22.87 4.22 -13.00
CA GLY A 65 23.28 2.91 -13.45
C GLY A 65 23.02 2.75 -14.96
N ALA A 66 23.36 1.60 -15.50
CA ALA A 66 23.22 1.25 -16.94
C ALA A 66 21.80 1.45 -17.53
N TYR A 67 20.78 1.65 -16.71
CA TYR A 67 19.38 1.81 -17.11
C TYR A 67 18.88 3.26 -17.18
N GLY A 68 19.65 4.25 -16.72
CA GLY A 68 19.24 5.65 -16.71
C GLY A 68 18.00 5.93 -15.85
N LYS A 69 17.23 6.98 -16.20
CA LYS A 69 15.97 7.32 -15.54
C LYS A 69 14.90 6.30 -15.93
N LEU A 70 14.33 5.60 -14.95
CA LEU A 70 13.31 4.59 -15.19
C LEU A 70 12.06 5.17 -15.85
N LYS A 71 11.59 4.47 -16.89
CA LYS A 71 10.40 4.85 -17.63
C LYS A 71 9.14 4.48 -16.85
N VAL A 72 8.24 5.42 -16.64
CA VAL A 72 6.89 5.12 -16.16
C VAL A 72 6.02 4.78 -17.36
N HIS A 73 5.47 3.56 -17.38
CA HIS A 73 4.58 3.10 -18.43
C HIS A 73 3.16 3.59 -18.16
N THR A 74 2.82 4.73 -18.74
CA THR A 74 1.47 5.30 -18.68
C THR A 74 0.84 5.32 -20.07
N GLU A 75 -0.47 5.18 -20.13
CA GLU A 75 -1.25 5.44 -21.35
C GLU A 75 -1.24 6.94 -21.67
N SER A 76 -1.37 7.30 -22.95
CA SER A 76 -1.55 8.68 -23.35
C SER A 76 -2.85 9.25 -22.74
N LYS A 77 -2.95 10.57 -22.57
CA LYS A 77 -4.15 11.24 -22.05
C LYS A 77 -5.40 10.88 -22.87
N PHE A 78 -5.25 10.79 -24.19
CA PHE A 78 -6.35 10.41 -25.07
C PHE A 78 -6.82 8.98 -24.83
N GLN A 79 -5.90 8.01 -24.66
CA GLN A 79 -6.25 6.64 -24.34
C GLN A 79 -6.93 6.53 -22.97
N GLN A 80 -6.45 7.27 -21.97
CA GLN A 80 -7.10 7.32 -20.65
C GLN A 80 -8.53 7.86 -20.73
N PHE A 81 -8.78 8.84 -21.59
CA PHE A 81 -10.11 9.39 -21.81
C PHE A 81 -11.09 8.43 -22.49
N CYS A 82 -10.59 7.48 -23.29
CA CYS A 82 -11.41 6.45 -23.92
C CYS A 82 -12.01 5.43 -22.91
N HIS A 83 -11.52 5.39 -21.67
CA HIS A 83 -12.10 4.58 -20.59
C HIS A 83 -13.24 5.35 -19.91
N LEU A 84 -14.40 5.47 -20.58
CA LEU A 84 -15.53 6.28 -20.13
C LEU A 84 -16.02 5.91 -18.72
N ASP A 85 -16.04 4.64 -18.37
CA ASP A 85 -16.42 4.12 -17.05
C ASP A 85 -15.47 4.62 -15.95
N GLU A 86 -14.18 4.75 -16.24
CA GLU A 86 -13.19 5.30 -15.31
C GLU A 86 -13.32 6.82 -15.18
N VAL A 87 -13.65 7.53 -16.26
CA VAL A 87 -13.92 8.98 -16.24
C VAL A 87 -15.14 9.25 -15.38
N VAL A 88 -16.23 8.51 -15.59
CA VAL A 88 -17.45 8.63 -14.76
C VAL A 88 -17.14 8.33 -13.29
N SER A 89 -16.34 7.30 -13.02
CA SER A 89 -15.94 6.94 -11.66
C SER A 89 -15.08 8.03 -11.00
N ALA A 90 -14.20 8.68 -11.75
CA ALA A 90 -13.41 9.81 -11.24
C ALA A 90 -14.29 11.01 -10.87
N PHE A 91 -15.31 11.34 -11.67
CA PHE A 91 -16.30 12.36 -11.33
C PHE A 91 -17.12 11.98 -10.10
N ALA A 92 -17.64 10.74 -10.06
CA ALA A 92 -18.39 10.24 -8.93
C ALA A 92 -17.54 10.28 -7.64
N PHE A 93 -16.27 9.92 -7.71
CA PHE A 93 -15.34 10.00 -6.58
C PHE A 93 -15.19 11.43 -6.05
N LEU A 94 -15.04 12.41 -6.94
CA LEU A 94 -14.92 13.82 -6.55
C LEU A 94 -16.22 14.38 -5.96
N TYR A 95 -17.37 13.95 -6.50
CA TYR A 95 -18.68 14.40 -6.04
C TYR A 95 -19.10 13.77 -4.72
N LEU A 96 -18.94 12.44 -4.59
CA LEU A 96 -19.38 11.67 -3.44
C LEU A 96 -18.42 11.78 -2.24
N LYS A 97 -17.14 12.16 -2.49
CA LYS A 97 -16.08 12.21 -1.47
C LYS A 97 -16.08 10.97 -0.56
N PRO A 98 -15.93 9.74 -1.12
CA PRO A 98 -16.15 8.49 -0.39
C PRO A 98 -15.18 8.26 0.77
N LEU A 99 -14.10 9.01 0.86
CA LEU A 99 -13.09 8.98 1.91
C LEU A 99 -13.07 10.33 2.64
N GLU A 100 -14.17 10.62 3.36
CA GLU A 100 -14.26 11.83 4.19
C GLU A 100 -13.38 11.70 5.44
N SER A 101 -12.70 12.79 5.79
CA SER A 101 -11.80 12.80 6.95
C SER A 101 -12.57 12.95 8.26
N ASN A 102 -12.25 12.12 9.25
CA ASN A 102 -12.75 12.21 10.62
C ASN A 102 -11.74 12.89 11.57
N LEU A 103 -10.71 13.54 11.04
CA LEU A 103 -9.68 14.18 11.84
C LEU A 103 -10.20 15.39 12.62
N ASP A 104 -11.17 16.12 12.06
CA ASP A 104 -11.72 17.33 12.67
C ASP A 104 -12.95 17.01 13.55
N THR A 105 -12.75 16.22 14.61
CA THR A 105 -13.76 15.89 15.60
C THR A 105 -13.43 16.50 16.95
N ASP A 106 -14.47 16.74 17.78
CA ASP A 106 -14.28 17.29 19.13
C ASP A 106 -13.41 16.39 19.99
N TYR A 107 -13.53 15.07 19.85
CA TYR A 107 -12.69 14.10 20.55
C TYR A 107 -11.20 14.33 20.26
N ILE A 108 -10.84 14.45 19.00
CA ILE A 108 -9.44 14.62 18.57
C ILE A 108 -8.93 15.99 19.02
N ARG A 109 -9.70 17.07 18.78
CA ARG A 109 -9.33 18.45 19.17
C ARG A 109 -9.10 18.61 20.66
N ASN A 110 -9.88 17.91 21.50
CA ASN A 110 -9.76 17.99 22.95
C ASN A 110 -8.65 17.09 23.52
N THR A 111 -8.17 16.11 22.76
CA THR A 111 -7.19 15.12 23.23
C THR A 111 -5.77 15.48 22.82
N PHE A 112 -5.57 15.98 21.62
CA PHE A 112 -4.25 16.17 21.02
C PHE A 112 -3.93 17.65 20.81
N ASP A 113 -2.63 17.98 20.91
CA ASP A 113 -2.13 19.31 20.56
C ASP A 113 -2.33 19.59 19.08
N SER A 114 -2.87 20.77 18.76
CA SER A 114 -3.24 21.10 17.38
C SER A 114 -2.03 21.25 16.45
N GLU A 115 -0.88 21.75 16.95
CA GLU A 115 0.33 21.94 16.13
C GLU A 115 1.00 20.59 15.83
N ASP A 116 1.16 19.74 16.85
CA ASP A 116 1.78 18.43 16.68
C ASP A 116 0.92 17.51 15.81
N LEU A 117 -0.40 17.54 16.02
CA LEU A 117 -1.32 16.75 15.20
C LEU A 117 -1.36 17.24 13.75
N ALA A 118 -1.36 18.55 13.53
CA ALA A 118 -1.30 19.13 12.19
C ALA A 118 -0.02 18.73 11.45
N PHE A 119 1.12 18.70 12.16
CA PHE A 119 2.35 18.18 11.59
C PHE A 119 2.23 16.69 11.22
N CYS A 120 1.69 15.86 12.13
CA CYS A 120 1.52 14.43 11.88
C CYS A 120 0.61 14.18 10.66
N ASP A 121 -0.47 14.94 10.51
CA ASP A 121 -1.36 14.85 9.39
C ASP A 121 -0.74 15.34 8.08
N GLU A 122 -0.04 16.47 8.10
CA GLU A 122 0.68 16.99 6.94
C GLU A 122 1.72 15.99 6.43
N ILE A 123 2.56 15.49 7.35
CA ILE A 123 3.64 14.57 6.98
C ILE A 123 3.09 13.22 6.54
N LEU A 124 1.99 12.73 7.14
CA LEU A 124 1.29 11.53 6.70
C LEU A 124 0.90 11.62 5.23
N VAL A 125 0.30 12.74 4.80
CA VAL A 125 -0.09 12.93 3.38
C VAL A 125 1.12 12.88 2.46
N LYS A 126 2.25 13.43 2.88
CA LYS A 126 3.46 13.50 2.06
C LYS A 126 4.18 12.16 1.95
N VAL A 127 4.31 11.42 3.06
CA VAL A 127 5.05 10.15 3.08
C VAL A 127 4.21 8.93 2.73
N SER A 128 2.88 8.96 2.98
CA SER A 128 1.97 7.81 2.75
C SER A 128 1.19 7.88 1.44
N ARG A 129 1.09 9.07 0.83
CA ARG A 129 0.37 9.28 -0.42
C ARG A 129 -1.10 8.83 -0.34
N SER A 130 -1.44 7.66 -0.90
CA SER A 130 -2.81 7.14 -0.94
C SER A 130 -3.31 6.62 0.42
N PHE A 131 -2.42 6.15 1.30
CA PHE A 131 -2.82 5.65 2.63
C PHE A 131 -3.37 6.73 3.56
N ALA A 132 -2.92 7.99 3.41
CA ALA A 132 -3.47 9.09 4.20
C ALA A 132 -5.00 9.18 4.10
N ALA A 133 -5.56 9.03 2.90
CA ALA A 133 -7.01 9.11 2.69
C ALA A 133 -7.76 7.98 3.39
N VAL A 134 -7.25 6.74 3.33
CA VAL A 134 -7.89 5.61 4.01
C VAL A 134 -7.68 5.61 5.52
N ILE A 135 -6.58 6.20 6.03
CA ILE A 135 -6.37 6.40 7.46
C ILE A 135 -7.34 7.47 7.99
N ARG A 136 -7.47 8.59 7.30
CA ARG A 136 -8.30 9.72 7.73
C ARG A 136 -9.79 9.40 7.83
N GLN A 137 -10.28 8.39 7.09
CA GLN A 137 -11.67 7.96 7.15
C GLN A 137 -11.98 7.02 8.32
N LEU A 138 -10.97 6.54 9.05
CA LEU A 138 -11.18 5.70 10.22
C LEU A 138 -11.96 6.45 11.32
N PRO A 139 -12.70 5.75 12.20
CA PRO A 139 -13.36 6.35 13.34
C PRO A 139 -12.38 7.17 14.20
N SER A 140 -12.80 8.34 14.67
CA SER A 140 -11.95 9.28 15.40
C SER A 140 -11.27 8.67 16.64
N THR A 141 -11.89 7.64 17.24
CA THR A 141 -11.36 6.93 18.42
C THR A 141 -10.12 6.10 18.15
N MET A 142 -9.79 5.82 16.88
CA MET A 142 -8.62 5.04 16.51
C MET A 142 -7.80 5.66 15.37
N LEU A 143 -8.30 6.72 14.73
CA LEU A 143 -7.63 7.35 13.59
C LEU A 143 -6.21 7.77 13.94
N VAL A 144 -6.03 8.42 15.11
CA VAL A 144 -4.72 8.92 15.54
C VAL A 144 -3.78 7.78 15.92
N ASP A 145 -4.30 6.69 16.52
CA ASP A 145 -3.50 5.49 16.80
C ASP A 145 -2.90 4.90 15.52
N VAL A 146 -3.72 4.73 14.49
CA VAL A 146 -3.27 4.20 13.19
C VAL A 146 -2.36 5.19 12.45
N MET A 147 -2.63 6.49 12.53
CA MET A 147 -1.76 7.53 11.96
C MET A 147 -0.35 7.47 12.58
N ILE A 148 -0.26 7.43 13.91
CA ILE A 148 1.02 7.37 14.62
C ILE A 148 1.70 6.03 14.37
N PHE A 149 0.97 4.91 14.40
CA PHE A 149 1.51 3.61 14.03
C PHE A 149 2.17 3.65 12.64
N TYR A 150 1.49 4.21 11.64
CA TYR A 150 2.03 4.38 10.31
C TYR A 150 3.31 5.26 10.30
N LEU A 151 3.30 6.41 10.99
CA LEU A 151 4.43 7.33 10.98
C LEU A 151 5.66 6.75 11.69
N VAL A 152 5.47 6.02 12.78
CA VAL A 152 6.55 5.32 13.49
C VAL A 152 7.20 4.28 12.58
N LEU A 153 6.40 3.44 11.95
CA LEU A 153 6.92 2.41 11.04
C LEU A 153 7.53 3.01 9.77
N ARG A 154 7.00 4.11 9.25
CA ARG A 154 7.59 4.83 8.12
C ARG A 154 8.96 5.44 8.49
N ALA A 155 9.10 5.96 9.70
CA ALA A 155 10.39 6.45 10.19
C ALA A 155 11.42 5.31 10.31
N LEU A 156 11.00 4.13 10.79
CA LEU A 156 11.83 2.92 10.83
C LEU A 156 12.23 2.45 9.41
N ASP A 157 11.26 2.38 8.48
CA ASP A 157 11.50 2.06 7.06
C ASP A 157 12.54 3.01 6.44
N THR A 158 12.45 4.31 6.76
CA THR A 158 13.40 5.31 6.22
C THR A 158 14.84 5.02 6.68
N VAL A 159 15.02 4.59 7.92
CA VAL A 159 16.34 4.15 8.44
C VAL A 159 16.82 2.89 7.73
N GLU A 160 15.91 1.94 7.47
CA GLU A 160 16.22 0.69 6.78
C GLU A 160 16.52 0.90 5.29
N ASP A 161 15.77 1.76 4.60
CA ASP A 161 15.91 2.02 3.17
C ASP A 161 17.18 2.83 2.80
N ASP A 162 17.71 3.68 3.72
CA ASP A 162 18.87 4.48 3.40
C ASP A 162 20.16 3.64 3.35
N THR A 163 20.67 3.40 2.15
CA THR A 163 21.89 2.61 1.91
C THR A 163 23.18 3.40 2.03
N THR A 164 23.12 4.70 2.32
CA THR A 164 24.27 5.61 2.24
C THR A 164 24.54 6.42 3.50
N ALA A 165 23.58 6.50 4.42
CA ALA A 165 23.67 7.31 5.63
C ALA A 165 24.56 6.69 6.72
N PHE A 166 24.86 5.40 6.62
CA PHE A 166 25.57 4.67 7.67
C PHE A 166 26.94 4.20 7.18
N ASP A 167 27.98 4.35 8.01
CA ASP A 167 29.37 3.99 7.69
C ASP A 167 29.55 2.48 7.48
N SER A 168 28.71 1.65 8.10
CA SER A 168 28.76 0.20 7.97
C SER A 168 27.39 -0.45 8.24
N HIS A 169 27.23 -1.70 7.81
CA HIS A 169 26.05 -2.51 8.14
C HIS A 169 25.89 -2.69 9.65
N ASP A 170 26.97 -2.83 10.41
CA ASP A 170 26.92 -3.00 11.87
C ASP A 170 26.38 -1.74 12.58
N VAL A 171 26.71 -0.56 12.08
CA VAL A 171 26.15 0.69 12.59
C VAL A 171 24.65 0.74 12.30
N LYS A 172 24.26 0.44 11.08
CA LYS A 172 22.85 0.43 10.66
C LYS A 172 22.01 -0.60 11.45
N ILE A 173 22.55 -1.80 11.68
CA ILE A 173 21.91 -2.83 12.48
C ILE A 173 21.68 -2.34 13.92
N ARG A 174 22.67 -1.70 14.55
CA ARG A 174 22.52 -1.13 15.90
C ARG A 174 21.46 -0.02 15.94
N GLU A 175 21.42 0.86 14.94
CA GLU A 175 20.42 1.92 14.87
C GLU A 175 19.01 1.33 14.74
N LEU A 176 18.81 0.32 13.88
CA LEU A 176 17.53 -0.38 13.74
C LEU A 176 17.12 -1.03 15.06
N GLN A 177 18.00 -1.85 15.68
CA GLN A 177 17.68 -2.57 16.92
C GLN A 177 17.42 -1.63 18.11
N SER A 178 18.03 -0.44 18.12
CA SER A 178 17.81 0.56 19.17
C SER A 178 16.70 1.55 18.84
N PHE A 179 16.14 1.52 17.63
CA PHE A 179 15.16 2.50 17.13
C PHE A 179 13.97 2.66 18.08
N ARG A 180 13.32 1.57 18.50
CA ARG A 180 12.18 1.63 19.43
C ARG A 180 12.58 2.34 20.74
N LYS A 181 13.70 1.95 21.35
CA LYS A 181 14.16 2.54 22.60
C LYS A 181 14.47 4.02 22.44
N ASN A 182 15.07 4.39 21.31
CA ASN A 182 15.48 5.76 21.05
C ASN A 182 14.28 6.63 20.64
N ALA A 183 13.51 6.22 19.63
CA ALA A 183 12.44 7.01 19.05
C ALA A 183 11.17 7.06 19.93
N LEU A 184 10.80 5.95 20.58
CA LEU A 184 9.59 5.88 21.42
C LEU A 184 9.88 6.07 22.91
N GLY A 185 11.13 5.85 23.35
CA GLY A 185 11.54 6.04 24.73
C GLY A 185 12.15 7.42 25.05
N ASN A 186 12.53 8.22 24.05
CA ASN A 186 13.11 9.54 24.24
C ASN A 186 12.29 10.62 23.51
N PRO A 187 11.59 11.50 24.24
CA PRO A 187 10.72 12.53 23.65
C PRO A 187 11.43 13.55 22.77
N ASN A 188 12.74 13.69 22.89
CA ASN A 188 13.54 14.64 22.11
C ASN A 188 14.36 13.95 21.01
N TRP A 189 14.14 12.66 20.78
CA TRP A 189 14.88 11.96 19.74
C TRP A 189 14.52 12.47 18.34
N SER A 190 15.56 12.73 17.57
CA SER A 190 15.50 13.05 16.15
C SER A 190 16.70 12.46 15.45
N MET A 191 16.63 12.29 14.13
CA MET A 191 17.73 11.76 13.34
C MET A 191 17.96 12.63 12.12
N ASP A 192 19.20 13.10 11.95
CA ASP A 192 19.65 13.88 10.81
C ASP A 192 20.48 13.04 9.85
N GLY A 193 20.52 13.46 8.58
CA GLY A 193 21.36 12.82 7.57
C GLY A 193 20.79 11.54 6.97
N VAL A 194 19.67 11.04 7.47
CA VAL A 194 18.99 9.81 7.00
C VAL A 194 17.73 10.17 6.23
N GLY A 195 17.48 9.46 5.14
CA GLY A 195 16.32 9.64 4.25
C GLY A 195 16.41 10.90 3.38
N GLU A 196 15.38 11.11 2.58
CA GLU A 196 15.28 12.23 1.64
C GLU A 196 13.95 12.97 1.78
N ALA A 197 13.91 14.25 1.40
CA ALA A 197 12.71 15.08 1.34
C ALA A 197 11.83 14.98 2.61
N ASP A 198 10.56 14.56 2.45
CA ASP A 198 9.59 14.52 3.54
C ASP A 198 9.88 13.37 4.54
N GLU A 199 10.51 12.28 4.13
CA GLU A 199 10.96 11.20 5.01
C GLU A 199 12.06 11.67 5.95
N LYS A 200 13.04 12.44 5.44
CA LYS A 200 14.05 13.12 6.26
C LYS A 200 13.41 14.09 7.24
N ARG A 201 12.42 14.87 6.79
CA ARG A 201 11.68 15.81 7.64
C ARG A 201 10.93 15.11 8.78
N LEU A 202 10.36 13.91 8.49
CA LEU A 202 9.73 13.07 9.52
C LEU A 202 10.74 12.71 10.62
N LEU A 203 11.94 12.25 10.27
CA LEU A 203 12.98 11.89 11.24
C LEU A 203 13.51 13.10 12.02
N GLN A 204 13.72 14.25 11.36
CA GLN A 204 14.18 15.47 11.99
C GLN A 204 13.17 16.07 12.99
N GLN A 205 11.89 15.95 12.71
CA GLN A 205 10.81 16.48 13.54
C GLN A 205 10.03 15.39 14.29
N PHE A 206 10.62 14.22 14.47
CA PHE A 206 10.00 13.09 15.17
C PHE A 206 9.51 13.40 16.59
N PRO A 207 10.12 14.35 17.36
CA PRO A 207 9.58 14.80 18.64
C PRO A 207 8.10 15.21 18.61
N LYS A 208 7.61 15.76 17.48
CA LYS A 208 6.19 16.10 17.30
C LYS A 208 5.33 14.83 17.25
N CYS A 209 5.76 13.83 16.50
CA CYS A 209 5.07 12.51 16.46
C CYS A 209 5.12 11.84 17.83
N HIS A 210 6.25 11.93 18.55
CA HIS A 210 6.39 11.36 19.88
C HIS A 210 5.41 12.00 20.89
N ARG A 211 5.20 13.34 20.86
CA ARG A 211 4.22 13.97 21.75
C ARG A 211 2.80 13.51 21.50
N VAL A 212 2.41 13.26 20.25
CA VAL A 212 1.10 12.65 19.92
C VAL A 212 1.07 11.19 20.38
N TYR A 213 2.11 10.39 20.11
CA TYR A 213 2.26 9.01 20.60
C TYR A 213 2.10 8.91 22.11
N ALA A 214 2.73 9.80 22.88
CA ALA A 214 2.68 9.79 24.34
C ALA A 214 1.27 10.01 24.91
N LYS A 215 0.35 10.60 24.14
CA LYS A 215 -1.06 10.80 24.51
C LYS A 215 -1.98 9.63 24.12
N LEU A 216 -1.49 8.65 23.34
CA LEU A 216 -2.26 7.46 23.03
C LEU A 216 -2.51 6.60 24.29
N SER A 217 -3.49 5.72 24.24
CA SER A 217 -3.74 4.79 25.33
C SER A 217 -2.51 3.90 25.58
N GLN A 218 -2.32 3.44 26.84
CA GLN A 218 -1.20 2.55 27.15
C GLN A 218 -1.23 1.30 26.26
N LYS A 219 -2.41 0.72 26.05
CA LYS A 219 -2.57 -0.48 25.20
C LYS A 219 -2.15 -0.21 23.74
N SER A 220 -2.49 0.95 23.19
CA SER A 220 -2.08 1.32 21.84
C SER A 220 -0.56 1.51 21.77
N ARG A 221 0.05 2.15 22.75
CA ARG A 221 1.51 2.30 22.84
C ARG A 221 2.22 0.96 22.94
N ASP A 222 1.71 0.05 23.78
CA ASP A 222 2.30 -1.30 23.95
C ASP A 222 2.27 -2.08 22.63
N ILE A 223 1.21 -1.94 21.81
CA ILE A 223 1.12 -2.55 20.49
C ILE A 223 2.13 -1.94 19.53
N ILE A 224 2.19 -0.61 19.47
CA ILE A 224 3.12 0.12 18.59
C ILE A 224 4.57 -0.23 18.95
N ASP A 225 4.90 -0.26 20.24
CA ASP A 225 6.21 -0.63 20.77
C ASP A 225 6.62 -2.04 20.35
N ASP A 226 5.76 -3.03 20.60
CA ASP A 226 6.02 -4.43 20.27
C ASP A 226 6.27 -4.63 18.76
N ILE A 227 5.38 -4.12 17.93
CA ILE A 227 5.51 -4.26 16.47
C ILE A 227 6.75 -3.53 15.96
N THR A 228 7.02 -2.31 16.45
CA THR A 228 8.22 -1.55 16.06
C THR A 228 9.51 -2.31 16.38
N GLN A 229 9.62 -2.93 17.57
CA GLN A 229 10.80 -3.71 17.93
C GLN A 229 10.96 -4.94 17.05
N ARG A 230 9.88 -5.72 16.88
CA ARG A 230 9.92 -6.95 16.07
C ARG A 230 10.22 -6.67 14.59
N MET A 231 9.68 -5.57 14.05
CA MET A 231 9.95 -5.13 12.69
C MET A 231 11.40 -4.68 12.53
N ALA A 232 11.91 -3.90 13.49
CA ALA A 232 13.30 -3.44 13.52
C ALA A 232 14.30 -4.61 13.58
N ASP A 233 14.04 -5.61 14.43
CA ASP A 233 14.88 -6.81 14.55
C ASP A 233 14.85 -7.64 13.24
N GLY A 234 13.67 -7.76 12.62
CA GLY A 234 13.52 -8.44 11.35
C GLY A 234 14.22 -7.71 10.19
N MET A 235 14.13 -6.39 10.11
CA MET A 235 14.86 -5.58 9.13
C MET A 235 16.39 -5.71 9.33
N ALA A 236 16.86 -5.66 10.58
CA ALA A 236 18.27 -5.85 10.93
C ALA A 236 18.83 -7.19 10.45
N GLU A 237 18.02 -8.26 10.46
CA GLU A 237 18.41 -9.57 9.92
C GLU A 237 18.76 -9.51 8.42
N PHE A 238 18.10 -8.61 7.67
CA PHE A 238 18.29 -8.52 6.22
C PHE A 238 19.32 -7.46 5.79
N VAL A 239 19.70 -6.53 6.66
CA VAL A 239 20.71 -5.49 6.34
C VAL A 239 22.05 -6.08 5.96
N GLY A 240 22.48 -7.16 6.63
CA GLY A 240 23.77 -7.81 6.36
C GLY A 240 23.75 -8.79 5.18
N LYS A 241 22.59 -9.03 4.56
CA LYS A 241 22.46 -9.98 3.44
C LYS A 241 22.76 -9.28 2.11
N ASP A 242 23.43 -9.99 1.22
CA ASP A 242 23.56 -9.57 -0.18
C ASP A 242 22.23 -9.80 -0.93
N LEU A 243 21.44 -8.76 -1.04
CA LEU A 243 20.16 -8.77 -1.76
C LEU A 243 20.30 -8.34 -3.23
N GLY A 244 21.50 -8.14 -3.75
CA GLY A 244 21.71 -7.76 -5.15
C GLY A 244 21.16 -8.79 -6.15
N GLN A 245 21.07 -10.07 -5.73
CA GLN A 245 20.48 -11.16 -6.51
C GLN A 245 19.19 -11.73 -5.90
N GLY A 246 18.57 -10.98 -4.99
CA GLY A 246 17.32 -11.38 -4.33
C GLY A 246 17.49 -12.31 -3.14
N THR A 247 16.37 -12.70 -2.54
CA THR A 247 16.34 -13.67 -1.44
C THR A 247 16.71 -15.07 -1.92
N LYS A 248 17.17 -15.92 -1.01
CA LYS A 248 17.63 -17.28 -1.35
C LYS A 248 16.50 -18.15 -1.93
N ASP A 249 15.37 -18.16 -1.25
CA ASP A 249 14.24 -19.04 -1.56
C ASP A 249 12.90 -18.43 -1.13
N ILE A 250 11.80 -19.12 -1.42
CA ILE A 250 10.45 -18.70 -1.03
C ILE A 250 10.28 -18.54 0.49
N PRO A 251 10.79 -19.45 1.35
CA PRO A 251 10.74 -19.25 2.80
C PRO A 251 11.42 -17.95 3.26
N GLU A 252 12.60 -17.62 2.74
CA GLU A 252 13.30 -16.35 3.08
C GLU A 252 12.55 -15.13 2.52
N TYR A 253 12.03 -15.22 1.31
CA TYR A 253 11.16 -14.20 0.73
C TYR A 253 9.92 -13.94 1.58
N ASN A 254 9.23 -14.99 2.02
CA ASN A 254 8.08 -14.89 2.91
C ASN A 254 8.48 -14.31 4.27
N ARG A 255 9.64 -14.68 4.81
CA ARG A 255 10.16 -14.15 6.07
C ARG A 255 10.40 -12.64 6.00
N TYR A 256 10.98 -12.15 4.90
CA TYR A 256 11.12 -10.70 4.67
C TYR A 256 9.76 -10.02 4.64
N CYS A 257 8.82 -10.52 3.82
CA CYS A 257 7.47 -9.97 3.71
C CYS A 257 6.72 -9.97 5.06
N HIS A 258 6.92 -11.01 5.88
CA HIS A 258 6.39 -11.08 7.23
C HIS A 258 6.90 -9.92 8.09
N PHE A 259 8.21 -9.70 8.12
CA PHE A 259 8.79 -8.65 8.96
C PHE A 259 8.34 -7.25 8.56
N VAL A 260 8.36 -6.91 7.27
CA VAL A 260 8.10 -5.54 6.80
C VAL A 260 6.61 -5.23 6.59
N ALA A 261 5.74 -6.23 6.52
CA ALA A 261 4.33 -6.01 6.24
C ALA A 261 3.37 -6.94 7.02
N GLY A 262 3.73 -8.21 7.25
CA GLY A 262 2.92 -9.12 8.06
C GLY A 262 2.75 -8.60 9.49
N LEU A 263 3.83 -8.14 10.12
CA LEU A 263 3.80 -7.53 11.46
C LEU A 263 2.93 -6.25 11.50
N VAL A 264 2.92 -5.47 10.40
CA VAL A 264 2.01 -4.30 10.28
C VAL A 264 0.56 -4.76 10.33
N GLY A 265 0.22 -5.84 9.60
CA GLY A 265 -1.12 -6.44 9.64
C GLY A 265 -1.52 -6.91 11.05
N GLU A 266 -0.59 -7.56 11.78
CA GLU A 266 -0.82 -7.97 13.17
C GLU A 266 -1.07 -6.76 14.08
N GLY A 267 -0.25 -5.72 13.98
CA GLY A 267 -0.38 -4.50 14.77
C GLY A 267 -1.71 -3.80 14.53
N LEU A 268 -2.12 -3.66 13.27
CA LEU A 268 -3.43 -3.10 12.90
C LEU A 268 -4.58 -3.92 13.49
N SER A 269 -4.56 -5.25 13.39
CA SER A 269 -5.60 -6.11 13.94
C SER A 269 -5.72 -5.97 15.47
N ARG A 270 -4.60 -5.83 16.17
CA ARG A 270 -4.56 -5.59 17.60
C ARG A 270 -5.11 -4.19 17.96
N LEU A 271 -4.78 -3.15 17.19
CA LEU A 271 -5.33 -1.80 17.36
C LEU A 271 -6.86 -1.78 17.11
N PHE A 272 -7.33 -2.49 16.08
CA PHE A 272 -8.75 -2.60 15.77
C PHE A 272 -9.52 -3.27 16.93
N ALA A 273 -9.01 -4.39 17.44
CA ALA A 273 -9.61 -5.07 18.60
C ALA A 273 -9.57 -4.20 19.87
N GLN A 274 -8.45 -3.49 20.09
CA GLN A 274 -8.27 -2.62 21.25
C GLN A 274 -9.22 -1.42 21.23
N SER A 275 -9.59 -0.89 20.06
CA SER A 275 -10.52 0.23 19.92
C SER A 275 -11.96 -0.12 20.38
N GLY A 276 -12.29 -1.40 20.51
CA GLY A 276 -13.64 -1.90 20.81
C GLY A 276 -14.60 -1.87 19.61
N LEU A 277 -14.13 -1.49 18.40
CA LEU A 277 -14.93 -1.50 17.18
C LEU A 277 -14.94 -2.89 16.51
N GLU A 278 -13.95 -3.71 16.85
CA GLU A 278 -13.87 -5.11 16.45
C GLU A 278 -13.89 -6.04 17.67
N ARG A 279 -14.19 -7.33 17.45
CA ARG A 279 -14.17 -8.32 18.53
C ARG A 279 -12.75 -8.46 19.10
N GLU A 280 -12.64 -8.65 20.42
CA GLU A 280 -11.33 -8.87 21.06
C GLU A 280 -10.56 -10.05 20.45
N SER A 281 -11.27 -11.11 20.05
CA SER A 281 -10.67 -12.27 19.38
C SER A 281 -10.02 -11.93 18.03
N PHE A 282 -10.43 -10.85 17.38
CA PHE A 282 -9.90 -10.40 16.11
C PHE A 282 -8.41 -10.03 16.21
N GLY A 283 -7.98 -9.45 17.31
CA GLY A 283 -6.56 -9.15 17.58
C GLY A 283 -5.66 -10.40 17.70
N LYS A 284 -6.25 -11.59 17.76
CA LYS A 284 -5.54 -12.89 17.82
C LYS A 284 -5.46 -13.60 16.44
N GLU A 285 -6.04 -13.02 15.41
CA GLU A 285 -6.02 -13.57 14.04
C GLU A 285 -4.69 -13.36 13.32
N VAL A 286 -3.57 -13.73 14.00
CA VAL A 286 -2.20 -13.43 13.56
C VAL A 286 -1.92 -13.98 12.15
N ARG A 287 -2.35 -15.21 11.85
CA ARG A 287 -2.10 -15.82 10.54
C ARG A 287 -2.78 -15.05 9.40
N LEU A 288 -4.04 -14.68 9.57
CA LEU A 288 -4.80 -13.99 8.52
C LEU A 288 -4.32 -12.55 8.34
N SER A 289 -4.01 -11.84 9.44
CA SER A 289 -3.47 -10.48 9.38
C SER A 289 -2.08 -10.44 8.73
N ASP A 290 -1.23 -11.42 9.00
CA ASP A 290 0.05 -11.61 8.34
C ASP A 290 -0.12 -11.77 6.82
N ARG A 291 -1.06 -12.63 6.38
CA ARG A 291 -1.37 -12.83 4.95
C ARG A 291 -1.83 -11.54 4.26
N MET A 292 -2.65 -10.72 4.93
CA MET A 292 -3.06 -9.41 4.43
C MET A 292 -1.85 -8.51 4.11
N GLY A 293 -0.91 -8.40 5.05
CA GLY A 293 0.32 -7.62 4.86
C GLY A 293 1.21 -8.20 3.78
N MET A 294 1.46 -9.52 3.82
CA MET A 294 2.30 -10.20 2.85
C MET A 294 1.78 -10.07 1.40
N PHE A 295 0.46 -10.12 1.19
CA PHE A 295 -0.14 -9.94 -0.13
C PHE A 295 0.20 -8.57 -0.73
N LEU A 296 0.12 -7.52 0.07
CA LEU A 296 0.50 -6.16 -0.35
C LEU A 296 1.99 -6.07 -0.66
N GLN A 297 2.83 -6.63 0.21
CA GLN A 297 4.29 -6.55 0.03
C GLN A 297 4.77 -7.36 -1.17
N LYS A 298 4.29 -8.58 -1.36
CA LYS A 298 4.59 -9.36 -2.56
C LYS A 298 4.17 -8.64 -3.84
N THR A 299 3.00 -8.01 -3.84
CA THR A 299 2.53 -7.19 -4.97
C THR A 299 3.49 -6.04 -5.28
N ASN A 300 3.97 -5.34 -4.25
CA ASN A 300 4.94 -4.25 -4.41
C ASN A 300 6.27 -4.77 -4.98
N ILE A 301 6.83 -5.83 -4.41
CA ILE A 301 8.10 -6.43 -4.86
C ILE A 301 8.00 -6.94 -6.31
N ILE A 302 6.86 -7.53 -6.71
CA ILE A 302 6.65 -7.98 -8.08
C ILE A 302 6.61 -6.80 -9.05
N ARG A 303 5.88 -5.75 -8.70
CA ARG A 303 5.72 -4.54 -9.51
C ARG A 303 7.04 -3.77 -9.66
N ASP A 304 7.80 -3.67 -8.58
CA ASP A 304 8.96 -2.79 -8.47
C ASP A 304 10.29 -3.49 -8.82
N TYR A 305 10.23 -4.67 -9.48
CA TYR A 305 11.38 -5.47 -9.88
C TYR A 305 12.57 -4.65 -10.39
N LEU A 306 12.33 -3.75 -11.36
CA LEU A 306 13.42 -2.99 -11.98
C LEU A 306 13.96 -1.90 -11.06
N GLU A 307 13.11 -1.27 -10.24
CA GLU A 307 13.51 -0.26 -9.26
C GLU A 307 14.43 -0.91 -8.21
N ASP A 308 13.98 -2.01 -7.61
CA ASP A 308 14.71 -2.75 -6.58
C ASP A 308 16.04 -3.30 -7.12
N TYR A 309 16.03 -3.85 -8.34
CA TYR A 309 17.24 -4.37 -8.98
C TYR A 309 18.28 -3.26 -9.23
N VAL A 310 17.88 -2.10 -9.74
CA VAL A 310 18.77 -0.95 -9.98
C VAL A 310 19.33 -0.39 -8.68
N ASP A 311 18.54 -0.40 -7.61
CA ASP A 311 18.97 0.04 -6.27
C ASP A 311 19.85 -1.00 -5.56
N GLY A 312 20.03 -2.20 -6.15
CA GLY A 312 20.84 -3.29 -5.59
C GLY A 312 20.19 -3.97 -4.38
N ARG A 313 18.88 -3.87 -4.24
CA ARG A 313 18.06 -4.47 -3.16
C ARG A 313 16.89 -5.25 -3.75
N ALA A 314 17.19 -6.24 -4.57
CA ALA A 314 16.18 -7.12 -5.13
C ALA A 314 15.66 -8.13 -4.09
N PHE A 315 14.40 -8.54 -4.24
CA PHE A 315 13.77 -9.47 -3.31
C PHE A 315 13.21 -10.73 -3.99
N TRP A 316 13.26 -10.81 -5.33
CA TRP A 316 12.79 -12.00 -6.04
C TRP A 316 13.59 -13.24 -5.63
N PRO A 317 12.95 -14.36 -5.23
CA PRO A 317 13.64 -15.52 -4.69
C PRO A 317 14.44 -16.25 -5.77
N GLN A 318 15.71 -16.51 -5.47
CA GLN A 318 16.65 -17.22 -6.36
C GLN A 318 16.16 -18.61 -6.76
N SER A 319 15.48 -19.33 -5.84
CA SER A 319 14.87 -20.62 -6.12
C SER A 319 13.80 -20.57 -7.22
N VAL A 320 13.22 -19.41 -7.50
CA VAL A 320 12.26 -19.17 -8.59
C VAL A 320 12.99 -18.67 -9.83
N TRP A 321 13.61 -17.49 -9.76
CA TRP A 321 14.11 -16.85 -10.96
C TRP A 321 15.28 -17.59 -11.64
N LYS A 322 16.09 -18.35 -10.91
CA LYS A 322 17.17 -19.17 -11.50
C LYS A 322 16.66 -20.26 -12.44
N LYS A 323 15.40 -20.70 -12.33
CA LYS A 323 14.79 -21.65 -13.28
C LYS A 323 14.65 -21.05 -14.69
N TYR A 324 14.62 -19.73 -14.79
CA TYR A 324 14.29 -18.99 -16.00
C TYR A 324 15.45 -18.17 -16.55
N SER A 325 16.44 -17.80 -15.73
CA SER A 325 17.64 -17.06 -16.16
C SER A 325 18.67 -17.99 -16.78
N LYS A 326 19.11 -17.67 -18.02
CA LYS A 326 20.21 -18.41 -18.68
C LYS A 326 21.58 -18.01 -18.15
N THR A 327 21.72 -16.78 -17.69
CA THR A 327 23.00 -16.21 -17.24
C THR A 327 23.29 -16.47 -15.76
N GLY A 328 22.28 -16.93 -15.01
CA GLY A 328 22.39 -17.05 -13.55
C GLY A 328 22.41 -15.69 -12.84
N ASP A 329 21.94 -14.63 -13.49
CA ASP A 329 21.84 -13.27 -13.00
C ASP A 329 20.40 -12.80 -13.06
N LEU A 330 19.92 -12.10 -12.02
CA LEU A 330 18.57 -11.56 -11.96
C LEU A 330 18.33 -10.47 -13.02
N GLY A 331 19.37 -9.71 -13.39
CA GLY A 331 19.33 -8.69 -14.45
C GLY A 331 19.03 -9.24 -15.85
N TYR A 332 19.14 -10.57 -16.05
CA TYR A 332 18.77 -11.22 -17.30
C TYR A 332 17.40 -10.80 -17.82
N PHE A 333 16.43 -10.62 -16.93
CA PHE A 333 15.06 -10.29 -17.29
C PHE A 333 14.89 -8.84 -17.78
N ALA A 334 15.76 -7.92 -17.35
CA ALA A 334 15.74 -6.53 -17.80
C ALA A 334 16.25 -6.36 -19.23
N TYR A 335 17.12 -7.25 -19.69
CA TYR A 335 17.75 -7.13 -21.01
C TYR A 335 16.93 -7.68 -22.19
N GLN A 336 15.97 -8.56 -21.97
CA GLN A 336 15.00 -9.10 -22.95
C GLN A 336 15.49 -9.13 -24.41
N ALA A 337 16.73 -9.59 -24.65
CA ALA A 337 17.43 -9.44 -25.91
C ALA A 337 16.74 -10.18 -27.08
N ASP A 338 15.99 -11.24 -26.80
CA ASP A 338 15.31 -12.05 -27.80
C ASP A 338 13.94 -12.55 -27.32
N SER A 339 13.19 -13.18 -28.19
CA SER A 339 11.86 -13.72 -27.90
C SER A 339 11.87 -14.82 -26.83
N TYR A 340 12.94 -15.61 -26.75
CA TYR A 340 13.10 -16.66 -25.75
C TYR A 340 13.35 -16.05 -24.35
N ALA A 341 14.26 -15.07 -24.24
CA ALA A 341 14.51 -14.35 -23.01
C ALA A 341 13.22 -13.70 -22.49
N ARG A 342 12.45 -13.07 -23.40
CA ARG A 342 11.16 -12.46 -23.07
C ARG A 342 10.14 -13.49 -22.55
N LEU A 343 10.03 -14.66 -23.18
CA LEU A 343 9.14 -15.73 -22.73
C LEU A 343 9.53 -16.21 -21.33
N LYS A 344 10.82 -16.44 -21.08
CA LYS A 344 11.32 -16.87 -19.77
C LYS A 344 11.11 -15.84 -18.68
N SER A 345 11.30 -14.55 -18.99
CA SER A 345 10.99 -13.45 -18.06
C SER A 345 9.52 -13.46 -17.65
N LEU A 346 8.60 -13.63 -18.61
CA LEU A 346 7.17 -13.68 -18.34
C LEU A 346 6.76 -14.92 -17.53
N GLN A 347 7.38 -16.08 -17.79
CA GLN A 347 7.15 -17.29 -17.01
C GLN A 347 7.56 -17.09 -15.55
N CYS A 348 8.73 -16.49 -15.30
CA CYS A 348 9.19 -16.16 -13.96
C CYS A 348 8.24 -15.19 -13.24
N LEU A 349 7.86 -14.10 -13.92
CA LEU A 349 6.92 -13.12 -13.39
C LEU A 349 5.59 -13.76 -13.01
N ASN A 350 5.05 -14.62 -13.88
CA ASN A 350 3.77 -15.27 -13.65
C ASN A 350 3.83 -16.27 -12.48
N GLU A 351 4.94 -16.99 -12.27
CA GLU A 351 5.12 -17.84 -11.10
C GLU A 351 5.06 -17.03 -9.80
N LEU A 352 5.71 -15.86 -9.76
CA LEU A 352 5.66 -14.98 -8.57
C LEU A 352 4.28 -14.33 -8.37
N VAL A 353 3.58 -13.98 -9.44
CA VAL A 353 2.20 -13.49 -9.35
C VAL A 353 1.29 -14.57 -8.79
N THR A 354 1.45 -15.83 -9.22
CA THR A 354 0.69 -16.97 -8.69
C THR A 354 0.94 -17.19 -7.20
N ASP A 355 2.22 -17.17 -6.77
CA ASP A 355 2.61 -17.26 -5.36
C ASP A 355 1.98 -16.14 -4.51
N ALA A 356 1.86 -14.93 -5.02
CA ALA A 356 1.17 -13.85 -4.33
C ALA A 356 -0.35 -14.10 -4.25
N LEU A 357 -0.97 -14.59 -5.31
CA LEU A 357 -2.42 -14.86 -5.38
C LEU A 357 -2.87 -15.98 -4.43
N GLU A 358 -1.99 -16.92 -4.09
CA GLU A 358 -2.27 -17.95 -3.08
C GLU A 358 -2.65 -17.39 -1.70
N LEU A 359 -2.33 -16.11 -1.45
CA LEU A 359 -2.74 -15.41 -0.23
C LEU A 359 -4.17 -14.84 -0.30
N GLY A 360 -4.75 -14.75 -1.50
CA GLY A 360 -6.05 -14.13 -1.74
C GLY A 360 -7.20 -14.70 -0.89
N PRO A 361 -7.39 -16.04 -0.80
CA PRO A 361 -8.43 -16.64 0.03
C PRO A 361 -8.32 -16.26 1.52
N ASP A 362 -7.11 -16.21 2.05
CA ASP A 362 -6.87 -15.78 3.43
C ASP A 362 -7.19 -14.30 3.63
N CYS A 363 -6.90 -13.44 2.65
CA CYS A 363 -7.27 -12.03 2.67
C CYS A 363 -8.80 -11.84 2.68
N LEU A 364 -9.52 -12.57 1.83
CA LEU A 364 -11.00 -12.55 1.81
C LEU A 364 -11.58 -13.04 3.13
N THR A 365 -11.01 -14.13 3.70
CA THR A 365 -11.41 -14.66 5.01
C THR A 365 -11.17 -13.65 6.14
N TYR A 366 -10.04 -12.92 6.13
CA TYR A 366 -9.78 -11.86 7.09
C TYR A 366 -10.84 -10.76 7.01
N MET A 367 -11.11 -10.25 5.80
CA MET A 367 -12.07 -9.18 5.58
C MET A 367 -13.50 -9.58 5.95
N SER A 368 -13.88 -10.86 5.78
CA SER A 368 -15.20 -11.38 6.17
C SER A 368 -15.46 -11.34 7.68
N LYS A 369 -14.41 -11.26 8.51
CA LYS A 369 -14.51 -11.21 9.97
C LYS A 369 -14.67 -9.79 10.52
N LEU A 370 -14.44 -8.75 9.72
CA LEU A 370 -14.55 -7.36 10.11
C LEU A 370 -16.01 -6.94 10.29
N GLN A 371 -16.28 -6.14 11.34
CA GLN A 371 -17.62 -5.69 11.71
C GLN A 371 -17.83 -4.21 11.42
N CYS A 372 -16.80 -3.40 11.63
CA CYS A 372 -16.84 -1.96 11.40
C CYS A 372 -16.58 -1.65 9.93
N SER A 373 -17.49 -0.93 9.28
CA SER A 373 -17.43 -0.62 7.85
C SER A 373 -16.22 0.24 7.47
N GLU A 374 -15.81 1.18 8.33
CA GLU A 374 -14.63 2.02 8.10
C GLU A 374 -13.35 1.20 8.18
N ILE A 375 -13.26 0.28 9.16
CA ILE A 375 -12.13 -0.65 9.27
C ILE A 375 -12.12 -1.60 8.08
N PHE A 376 -13.30 -2.11 7.68
CA PHE A 376 -13.42 -2.94 6.49
C PHE A 376 -12.87 -2.21 5.25
N ARG A 377 -13.33 -0.99 4.99
CA ARG A 377 -12.86 -0.20 3.84
C ARG A 377 -11.37 0.14 3.93
N PHE A 378 -10.87 0.46 5.13
CA PHE A 378 -9.43 0.68 5.35
C PHE A 378 -8.61 -0.54 4.94
N CYS A 379 -9.05 -1.75 5.29
CA CYS A 379 -8.37 -2.99 4.93
C CYS A 379 -8.60 -3.37 3.46
N ALA A 380 -9.81 -3.25 2.94
CA ALA A 380 -10.20 -3.75 1.63
C ALA A 380 -9.67 -2.91 0.47
N ILE A 381 -9.62 -1.58 0.59
CA ILE A 381 -9.14 -0.70 -0.48
C ILE A 381 -7.71 -1.04 -0.93
N PRO A 382 -6.71 -1.20 -0.03
CA PRO A 382 -5.38 -1.64 -0.46
C PRO A 382 -5.37 -3.02 -1.13
N GLN A 383 -6.22 -3.96 -0.69
CA GLN A 383 -6.28 -5.31 -1.25
C GLN A 383 -6.83 -5.31 -2.68
N VAL A 384 -7.91 -4.56 -2.95
CA VAL A 384 -8.43 -4.43 -4.33
C VAL A 384 -7.47 -3.67 -5.24
N MET A 385 -6.68 -2.75 -4.71
CA MET A 385 -5.59 -2.10 -5.45
C MET A 385 -4.46 -3.07 -5.76
N ALA A 386 -4.13 -3.97 -4.83
CA ALA A 386 -3.08 -4.96 -5.00
C ALA A 386 -3.47 -5.98 -6.08
N ILE A 387 -4.68 -6.57 -6.01
CA ILE A 387 -5.12 -7.53 -7.04
C ILE A 387 -5.16 -6.89 -8.43
N ALA A 388 -5.63 -5.64 -8.56
CA ALA A 388 -5.62 -4.91 -9.82
C ALA A 388 -4.20 -4.58 -10.30
N THR A 389 -3.24 -4.42 -9.40
CA THR A 389 -1.81 -4.24 -9.74
C THR A 389 -1.21 -5.55 -10.24
N LEU A 390 -1.51 -6.69 -9.59
CA LEU A 390 -1.07 -8.00 -10.04
C LEU A 390 -1.61 -8.33 -11.45
N ASP A 391 -2.87 -7.99 -11.75
CA ASP A 391 -3.42 -8.09 -13.11
C ASP A 391 -2.60 -7.30 -14.14
N LYS A 392 -2.20 -6.07 -13.78
CA LYS A 392 -1.33 -5.26 -14.66
C LYS A 392 0.07 -5.81 -14.81
N CYS A 393 0.57 -6.56 -13.83
CA CYS A 393 1.88 -7.20 -13.88
C CYS A 393 1.85 -8.53 -14.64
N TYR A 394 0.77 -9.30 -14.55
CA TYR A 394 0.65 -10.62 -15.16
C TYR A 394 0.91 -10.59 -16.67
N ALA A 395 1.78 -11.46 -17.15
CA ALA A 395 2.19 -11.57 -18.56
C ALA A 395 2.62 -10.23 -19.19
N ASN A 396 3.07 -9.27 -18.41
CA ASN A 396 3.37 -7.91 -18.87
C ASN A 396 4.88 -7.63 -18.91
N PRO A 397 5.52 -7.61 -20.11
CA PRO A 397 6.95 -7.36 -20.24
C PRO A 397 7.39 -5.95 -19.80
N LYS A 398 6.45 -5.02 -19.63
CA LYS A 398 6.75 -3.65 -19.18
C LYS A 398 7.27 -3.59 -17.75
N VAL A 399 6.98 -4.61 -16.91
CA VAL A 399 7.53 -4.75 -15.54
C VAL A 399 9.05 -4.77 -15.55
N PHE A 400 9.66 -5.34 -16.61
CA PHE A 400 11.11 -5.45 -16.73
C PHE A 400 11.79 -4.21 -17.33
N THR A 401 11.03 -3.27 -17.87
CA THR A 401 11.56 -2.11 -18.60
C THR A 401 11.13 -0.77 -18.03
N GLY A 402 10.46 -0.79 -16.88
CA GLY A 402 10.02 0.43 -16.21
C GLY A 402 8.93 0.17 -15.18
N VAL A 403 8.34 1.23 -14.70
CA VAL A 403 7.31 1.21 -13.63
C VAL A 403 5.93 1.00 -14.25
N VAL A 404 5.21 -0.02 -13.76
CA VAL A 404 3.82 -0.31 -14.13
C VAL A 404 2.89 0.20 -13.03
N LYS A 405 1.83 0.92 -13.40
CA LYS A 405 0.84 1.47 -12.46
C LYS A 405 -0.59 1.26 -12.97
N ILE A 406 -1.52 1.04 -12.05
CA ILE A 406 -2.95 1.14 -12.37
C ILE A 406 -3.30 2.61 -12.66
N ARG A 407 -4.28 2.83 -13.53
CA ARG A 407 -4.75 4.18 -13.86
C ARG A 407 -5.49 4.81 -12.68
N LYS A 408 -5.46 6.14 -12.60
CA LYS A 408 -6.18 6.88 -11.55
C LYS A 408 -7.68 6.65 -11.59
N GLY A 409 -8.27 6.61 -12.79
CA GLY A 409 -9.68 6.29 -12.97
C GLY A 409 -10.03 4.89 -12.48
N THR A 410 -9.18 3.88 -12.77
CA THR A 410 -9.30 2.54 -12.19
C THR A 410 -9.27 2.60 -10.66
N SER A 411 -8.36 3.39 -10.06
CA SER A 411 -8.29 3.54 -8.60
C SER A 411 -9.57 4.14 -8.02
N CYS A 412 -10.11 5.19 -8.64
CA CYS A 412 -11.38 5.77 -8.22
C CYS A 412 -12.53 4.76 -8.31
N LYS A 413 -12.60 4.01 -9.42
CA LYS A 413 -13.60 2.96 -9.63
C LYS A 413 -13.52 1.87 -8.56
N LEU A 414 -12.32 1.40 -8.23
CA LEU A 414 -12.10 0.40 -7.19
C LEU A 414 -12.55 0.90 -5.82
N ILE A 415 -12.16 2.12 -5.42
CA ILE A 415 -12.55 2.70 -4.13
C ILE A 415 -14.08 2.83 -4.00
N LEU A 416 -14.76 3.25 -5.08
CA LEU A 416 -16.23 3.38 -5.11
C LEU A 416 -16.95 2.03 -5.01
N ARG A 417 -16.29 0.94 -5.42
CA ARG A 417 -16.81 -0.43 -5.42
C ARG A 417 -16.14 -1.30 -4.34
N THR A 418 -15.81 -0.71 -3.19
CA THR A 418 -15.19 -1.41 -2.06
C THR A 418 -15.93 -1.02 -0.77
N ASN A 419 -17.25 -1.25 -0.74
CA ASN A 419 -18.08 -0.90 0.40
C ASN A 419 -18.47 -2.12 1.26
N ASN A 420 -18.45 -3.31 0.68
CA ASN A 420 -18.81 -4.56 1.32
C ASN A 420 -18.02 -5.73 0.73
N LEU A 421 -18.14 -6.89 1.37
CA LEU A 421 -17.40 -8.10 1.01
C LEU A 421 -17.77 -8.61 -0.39
N ASP A 422 -19.04 -8.51 -0.81
CA ASP A 422 -19.51 -8.99 -2.11
C ASP A 422 -18.83 -8.19 -3.25
N GLU A 423 -18.73 -6.87 -3.11
CA GLU A 423 -18.03 -6.02 -4.08
C GLU A 423 -16.53 -6.35 -4.16
N VAL A 424 -15.91 -6.68 -3.02
CA VAL A 424 -14.51 -7.14 -2.98
C VAL A 424 -14.37 -8.49 -3.67
N HIS A 425 -15.24 -9.46 -3.39
CA HIS A 425 -15.26 -10.76 -4.06
C HIS A 425 -15.44 -10.59 -5.57
N GLU A 426 -16.39 -9.75 -6.03
CA GLU A 426 -16.58 -9.45 -7.44
C GLU A 426 -15.30 -8.89 -8.08
N THR A 427 -14.61 -8.00 -7.37
CA THR A 427 -13.35 -7.42 -7.86
C THR A 427 -12.26 -8.49 -7.98
N PHE A 428 -12.06 -9.31 -6.96
CA PHE A 428 -11.08 -10.41 -6.98
C PHE A 428 -11.41 -11.40 -8.10
N TYR A 429 -12.67 -11.82 -8.23
CA TYR A 429 -13.13 -12.72 -9.28
C TYR A 429 -12.93 -12.13 -10.68
N THR A 430 -13.38 -10.90 -10.90
CA THR A 430 -13.33 -10.24 -12.21
C THR A 430 -11.89 -10.06 -12.68
N VAL A 431 -11.03 -9.54 -11.81
CA VAL A 431 -9.62 -9.33 -12.11
C VAL A 431 -8.94 -10.66 -12.39
N SER A 432 -9.12 -11.67 -11.55
CA SER A 432 -8.55 -13.00 -11.75
C SER A 432 -9.05 -13.66 -13.04
N SER A 433 -10.32 -13.50 -13.39
CA SER A 433 -10.91 -14.11 -14.59
C SER A 433 -10.47 -13.45 -15.90
N PHE A 434 -10.15 -12.15 -15.90
CA PHE A 434 -9.69 -11.42 -17.10
C PHE A 434 -8.20 -11.57 -17.34
N GLY A 435 -7.37 -11.43 -16.32
CA GLY A 435 -5.90 -11.55 -16.44
C GLY A 435 -5.44 -12.99 -16.70
N PHE A 436 -6.10 -13.96 -16.06
CA PHE A 436 -5.70 -15.37 -16.11
C PHE A 436 -6.41 -16.22 -17.18
N ARG A 437 -7.12 -15.64 -18.14
CA ARG A 437 -7.84 -16.37 -19.20
C ARG A 437 -7.01 -17.37 -20.00
N LEU A 438 -5.70 -17.31 -19.96
CA LEU A 438 -4.80 -18.22 -20.70
C LEU A 438 -4.43 -19.51 -19.93
N HIS A 439 -4.64 -19.57 -18.60
CA HIS A 439 -4.44 -20.79 -17.79
C HIS A 439 -5.60 -21.00 -16.81
N ARG A 440 -6.79 -21.09 -17.35
CA ARG A 440 -8.09 -21.03 -16.69
C ARG A 440 -8.39 -22.09 -15.63
N LYS A 441 -7.65 -23.19 -15.54
CA LYS A 441 -7.93 -24.26 -14.57
C LYS A 441 -7.29 -24.01 -13.19
N ASP A 442 -6.05 -23.57 -13.15
CA ASP A 442 -5.29 -23.59 -11.91
C ASP A 442 -5.56 -22.37 -10.98
N ALA A 443 -5.82 -21.18 -11.56
CA ALA A 443 -6.01 -19.96 -10.78
C ALA A 443 -7.42 -19.81 -10.19
N LEU A 444 -8.45 -20.37 -10.83
CA LEU A 444 -9.83 -20.35 -10.32
C LEU A 444 -10.03 -21.39 -9.21
N GLU A 445 -9.35 -22.56 -9.29
CA GLU A 445 -9.39 -23.58 -8.23
C GLU A 445 -8.70 -23.12 -6.93
N LEU A 446 -7.82 -22.11 -6.99
CA LEU A 446 -7.17 -21.53 -5.81
C LEU A 446 -8.02 -20.48 -5.08
N LEU A 447 -8.98 -19.86 -5.74
CA LEU A 447 -9.80 -18.77 -5.17
C LEU A 447 -11.19 -19.24 -4.69
N PHE A 448 -11.59 -20.46 -5.02
CA PHE A 448 -12.86 -21.10 -4.64
C PHE A 448 -12.64 -22.52 -4.15
#